data_ef29b4e28aafb731122af7b46c551f21
#
_entry.id   ef29b4e28aafb731122af7b46c551f21
#
_cell.length_a   1.000
_cell.length_b   1.000
_cell.length_c   1.000
_cell.angle_alpha   90.00
_cell.angle_beta   90.00
_cell.angle_gamma   90.00
#
_symmetry.space_group_name_H-M   'P 1'
#
loop_
_entity.id
_entity.type
_entity.pdbx_description
1 polymer ?
#
loop_
_entity_poly.entity_id
_entity_poly.type
_entity_poly.pdbx_seq_one_letter_code
_entity_poly.pdbx_strand_id
1 'polypeptide(L)'
;MLAPPRQPAPPPLPVPEPPPAEPSREVPTLVQVSQKKIDRRIDALAREMADMWTRNPEELVVVIDDAARSMPSAPSVTLLLAIAHAETNGMILDVSEAGAVGLAQATPVAYHQENMEGKLFVTRDYLIGSRAYIMKKPLGDADTIASMIVDKDTPARRKKAKNLLMSAKKLRREGIDELDLLAPHASDKYFADIKKMDAHNKAVLARLGKLLDSGSRAQLRAFRNETRKEYRALKEKQLTSWVRYQKELIAERDTMLEQHFGMDAKIVKRTMAYEASEYLGEHLDDRFSAKSMARFLVQHLDRKAGEARTFARNEREVEAWTAALYNGGSHNVKRMLAGLIRTLPETEKYMKKVPATRRRLDSVIAGENGVRTLR
;
A
#
# COMPACT_ATOMS: atom_id res chain seq x y z
N MET A 1 -72.33 43.87 -43.17
CA MET A 1 -71.13 44.25 -42.41
C MET A 1 -69.88 43.69 -43.14
N LEU A 2 -69.13 44.57 -43.81
CA LEU A 2 -67.95 44.21 -44.58
C LEU A 2 -66.75 44.15 -43.61
N ALA A 3 -65.98 43.08 -43.69
CA ALA A 3 -64.76 42.90 -42.88
C ALA A 3 -63.65 43.92 -43.32
N PRO A 4 -62.89 44.45 -42.40
CA PRO A 4 -61.85 45.41 -42.74
C PRO A 4 -60.67 44.74 -43.51
N PRO A 5 -59.96 45.47 -44.37
CA PRO A 5 -58.89 44.93 -45.17
C PRO A 5 -57.69 44.51 -44.31
N ARG A 6 -57.12 43.37 -44.63
CA ARG A 6 -55.85 42.86 -43.99
C ARG A 6 -54.70 43.77 -44.28
N GLN A 7 -54.01 44.20 -43.26
CA GLN A 7 -52.70 44.91 -43.39
C GLN A 7 -51.67 43.99 -44.01
N PRO A 8 -50.80 44.52 -44.90
CA PRO A 8 -49.64 43.72 -45.40
C PRO A 8 -48.72 43.36 -44.32
N ALA A 9 -48.14 42.15 -44.39
CA ALA A 9 -47.14 41.63 -43.44
C ALA A 9 -45.88 42.52 -43.48
N PRO A 10 -45.23 42.78 -42.31
CA PRO A 10 -43.98 43.53 -42.26
C PRO A 10 -42.91 42.78 -43.04
N PRO A 11 -41.91 43.48 -43.61
CA PRO A 11 -40.82 42.86 -44.32
C PRO A 11 -39.94 42.00 -43.31
N PRO A 12 -39.38 40.90 -43.78
CA PRO A 12 -38.53 40.07 -42.96
C PRO A 12 -37.33 40.90 -42.46
N LEU A 13 -37.04 40.72 -41.17
CA LEU A 13 -35.84 41.31 -40.58
C LEU A 13 -34.56 40.80 -41.26
N PRO A 14 -33.53 41.64 -41.44
CA PRO A 14 -32.27 41.21 -42.02
C PRO A 14 -31.67 40.10 -41.14
N VAL A 15 -31.31 39.00 -41.77
CA VAL A 15 -30.58 37.88 -41.13
C VAL A 15 -29.24 38.45 -40.67
N PRO A 16 -28.87 38.34 -39.38
CA PRO A 16 -27.57 38.79 -38.91
C PRO A 16 -26.49 38.01 -39.66
N GLU A 17 -25.49 38.73 -40.14
CA GLU A 17 -24.31 38.12 -40.72
C GLU A 17 -23.68 37.18 -39.69
N PRO A 18 -23.23 35.96 -40.12
CA PRO A 18 -22.53 35.07 -39.22
C PRO A 18 -21.27 35.78 -38.69
N PRO A 19 -20.97 35.65 -37.38
CA PRO A 19 -19.77 36.23 -36.84
C PRO A 19 -18.55 35.72 -37.61
N PRO A 20 -17.53 36.58 -37.79
CA PRO A 20 -16.29 36.15 -38.49
C PRO A 20 -15.78 34.87 -37.82
N ALA A 21 -15.46 33.89 -38.64
CA ALA A 21 -14.90 32.61 -38.18
C ALA A 21 -13.73 32.89 -37.23
N GLU A 22 -13.91 32.53 -35.94
CA GLU A 22 -12.77 32.55 -35.02
C GLU A 22 -11.63 31.76 -35.65
N PRO A 23 -10.37 32.26 -35.56
CA PRO A 23 -9.24 31.52 -36.07
C PRO A 23 -9.27 30.15 -35.43
N SER A 24 -9.35 29.11 -36.25
CA SER A 24 -9.40 27.71 -35.77
C SER A 24 -8.27 27.57 -34.78
N ARG A 25 -8.62 27.46 -33.47
CA ARG A 25 -7.70 26.95 -32.47
C ARG A 25 -7.32 25.58 -33.01
N GLU A 26 -6.10 25.47 -33.51
CA GLU A 26 -5.51 24.17 -33.79
C GLU A 26 -5.68 23.35 -32.51
N VAL A 27 -6.62 22.43 -32.54
CA VAL A 27 -6.70 21.38 -31.52
C VAL A 27 -5.35 20.69 -31.63
N PRO A 28 -4.50 20.73 -30.59
CA PRO A 28 -3.23 20.05 -30.66
C PRO A 28 -3.55 18.61 -31.02
N THR A 29 -3.15 18.20 -32.20
CA THR A 29 -3.19 16.79 -32.59
C THR A 29 -2.46 16.02 -31.49
N LEU A 30 -3.01 14.92 -31.03
CA LEU A 30 -2.47 13.99 -30.03
C LEU A 30 -1.00 13.57 -30.33
N VAL A 31 -0.48 13.90 -31.47
CA VAL A 31 0.92 13.69 -31.95
C VAL A 31 1.88 14.81 -31.53
N GLN A 32 1.39 15.96 -31.04
CA GLN A 32 2.22 16.99 -30.39
C GLN A 32 2.26 16.89 -28.85
N VAL A 33 1.86 15.78 -28.29
CA VAL A 33 2.41 15.40 -26.99
C VAL A 33 3.90 15.25 -27.21
N SER A 34 4.57 16.42 -27.09
CA SER A 34 5.99 16.59 -27.06
C SER A 34 6.75 15.25 -27.13
N GLN A 35 7.47 15.01 -28.20
CA GLN A 35 8.79 14.41 -28.09
C GLN A 35 9.64 15.31 -27.15
N LYS A 36 9.24 15.39 -25.84
CA LYS A 36 10.20 15.64 -24.79
C LYS A 36 11.27 14.64 -25.08
N LYS A 37 12.47 15.09 -25.42
CA LYS A 37 13.67 14.26 -25.55
C LYS A 37 13.63 13.36 -24.34
N ILE A 38 13.21 12.09 -24.54
CA ILE A 38 13.10 11.12 -23.46
C ILE A 38 14.46 11.18 -22.80
N ASP A 39 14.48 11.49 -21.50
CA ASP A 39 15.75 11.63 -20.78
C ASP A 39 16.48 10.29 -20.95
N ARG A 40 17.69 10.27 -21.51
CA ARG A 40 18.46 9.03 -21.74
C ARG A 40 18.53 8.14 -20.51
N ARG A 41 18.46 8.76 -19.33
CA ARG A 41 18.37 8.07 -18.05
C ARG A 41 17.07 7.25 -17.95
N ILE A 42 15.94 7.81 -18.36
CA ILE A 42 14.64 7.12 -18.36
C ILE A 42 14.64 5.95 -19.33
N ASP A 43 15.16 6.16 -20.55
CA ASP A 43 15.31 5.09 -21.54
C ASP A 43 16.20 3.94 -21.03
N ALA A 44 17.30 4.27 -20.36
CA ALA A 44 18.21 3.28 -19.81
C ALA A 44 17.54 2.48 -18.67
N LEU A 45 16.81 3.16 -17.79
CA LEU A 45 16.02 2.52 -16.74
C LEU A 45 14.89 1.66 -17.31
N ALA A 46 14.17 2.14 -18.32
CA ALA A 46 13.10 1.40 -18.97
C ALA A 46 13.61 0.11 -19.62
N ARG A 47 14.75 0.17 -20.33
CA ARG A 47 15.41 -1.02 -20.90
C ARG A 47 15.81 -2.02 -19.83
N GLU A 48 16.44 -1.55 -18.75
CA GLU A 48 16.84 -2.41 -17.63
C GLU A 48 15.63 -3.04 -16.93
N MET A 49 14.55 -2.26 -16.79
CA MET A 49 13.29 -2.77 -16.22
C MET A 49 12.58 -3.74 -17.17
N ALA A 50 12.73 -3.60 -18.51
CA ALA A 50 12.18 -4.55 -19.48
C ALA A 50 12.77 -5.95 -19.32
N ASP A 51 14.03 -6.07 -18.90
CA ASP A 51 14.67 -7.34 -18.58
C ASP A 51 14.13 -7.94 -17.26
N MET A 52 13.66 -7.10 -16.35
CA MET A 52 13.17 -7.50 -15.04
C MET A 52 11.64 -7.64 -14.97
N TRP A 53 10.91 -6.87 -15.76
CA TRP A 53 9.45 -6.85 -15.80
C TRP A 53 8.92 -7.48 -17.08
N THR A 54 7.82 -8.18 -16.96
CA THR A 54 7.22 -8.87 -18.11
C THR A 54 6.40 -7.95 -19.02
N ARG A 55 6.13 -6.68 -18.62
CA ARG A 55 5.19 -5.79 -19.34
C ARG A 55 5.44 -4.30 -19.07
N ASN A 56 5.23 -3.51 -20.13
CA ASN A 56 5.13 -2.05 -20.16
C ASN A 56 6.03 -1.29 -19.17
N PRO A 57 7.36 -1.59 -19.14
CA PRO A 57 8.23 -0.93 -18.18
C PRO A 57 8.36 0.56 -18.45
N GLU A 58 8.18 0.98 -19.70
CA GLU A 58 8.43 2.35 -20.14
C GLU A 58 7.44 3.33 -19.51
N GLU A 59 6.13 3.06 -19.62
CA GLU A 59 5.09 3.91 -19.00
C GLU A 59 5.24 3.96 -17.49
N LEU A 60 5.55 2.82 -16.86
CA LEU A 60 5.69 2.75 -15.41
C LEU A 60 6.93 3.48 -14.91
N VAL A 61 8.06 3.42 -15.64
CA VAL A 61 9.26 4.18 -15.29
C VAL A 61 9.01 5.67 -15.40
N VAL A 62 8.32 6.13 -16.46
CA VAL A 62 7.94 7.54 -16.65
C VAL A 62 7.05 8.02 -15.50
N VAL A 63 6.00 7.26 -15.17
CA VAL A 63 5.05 7.64 -14.10
C VAL A 63 5.75 7.71 -12.73
N ILE A 64 6.65 6.79 -12.43
CA ILE A 64 7.43 6.79 -11.17
C ILE A 64 8.42 7.95 -11.14
N ASP A 65 9.10 8.27 -12.25
CA ASP A 65 10.02 9.41 -12.34
C ASP A 65 9.29 10.74 -12.20
N ASP A 66 8.13 10.90 -12.84
CA ASP A 66 7.29 12.09 -12.72
C ASP A 66 6.79 12.29 -11.28
N ALA A 67 6.36 11.21 -10.60
CA ALA A 67 5.98 11.26 -9.20
C ALA A 67 7.17 11.65 -8.31
N ALA A 68 8.36 11.09 -8.54
CA ALA A 68 9.57 11.44 -7.81
C ALA A 68 9.96 12.91 -7.98
N ARG A 69 9.84 13.46 -9.19
CA ARG A 69 10.15 14.87 -9.46
C ARG A 69 9.15 15.85 -8.83
N SER A 70 7.93 15.41 -8.57
CA SER A 70 6.89 16.26 -7.99
C SER A 70 7.11 16.58 -6.51
N MET A 71 8.02 15.88 -5.82
CA MET A 71 8.28 16.02 -4.38
C MET A 71 9.77 16.26 -4.10
N PRO A 72 10.17 17.40 -3.49
CA PRO A 72 11.58 17.70 -3.22
C PRO A 72 12.31 16.72 -2.31
N SER A 73 11.57 16.07 -1.40
CA SER A 73 12.09 15.06 -0.46
C SER A 73 11.99 13.63 -0.99
N ALA A 74 11.57 13.44 -2.25
CA ALA A 74 11.33 12.12 -2.81
C ALA A 74 12.58 11.23 -2.74
N PRO A 75 12.41 9.94 -2.42
CA PRO A 75 13.45 8.95 -2.60
C PRO A 75 13.93 8.89 -4.07
N SER A 76 15.14 8.38 -4.29
CA SER A 76 15.64 8.23 -5.66
C SER A 76 14.72 7.36 -6.51
N VAL A 77 14.58 7.68 -7.79
CA VAL A 77 13.77 6.90 -8.74
C VAL A 77 14.19 5.42 -8.77
N THR A 78 15.48 5.15 -8.60
CA THR A 78 16.02 3.77 -8.54
C THR A 78 15.54 2.99 -7.32
N LEU A 79 15.36 3.64 -6.17
CA LEU A 79 14.77 3.02 -4.98
C LEU A 79 13.28 2.75 -5.20
N LEU A 80 12.55 3.70 -5.75
CA LEU A 80 11.12 3.53 -6.06
C LEU A 80 10.89 2.36 -7.03
N LEU A 81 11.68 2.28 -8.11
CA LEU A 81 11.63 1.18 -9.08
C LEU A 81 12.02 -0.16 -8.43
N ALA A 82 13.02 -0.18 -7.54
CA ALA A 82 13.42 -1.39 -6.83
C ALA A 82 12.32 -1.91 -5.90
N ILE A 83 11.58 -1.01 -5.25
CA ILE A 83 10.41 -1.37 -4.42
C ILE A 83 9.28 -1.89 -5.31
N ALA A 84 8.89 -1.16 -6.36
CA ALA A 84 7.85 -1.57 -7.28
C ALA A 84 8.15 -2.95 -7.90
N HIS A 85 9.42 -3.19 -8.28
CA HIS A 85 9.86 -4.51 -8.75
C HIS A 85 9.75 -5.59 -7.66
N ALA A 86 10.10 -5.27 -6.42
CA ALA A 86 10.02 -6.23 -5.33
C ALA A 86 8.57 -6.62 -5.01
N GLU A 87 7.62 -5.69 -5.14
CA GLU A 87 6.20 -5.89 -4.83
C GLU A 87 5.44 -6.65 -5.94
N THR A 88 5.57 -6.22 -7.17
CA THR A 88 4.67 -6.69 -8.24
C THR A 88 5.38 -7.34 -9.42
N ASN A 89 6.70 -7.17 -9.52
CA ASN A 89 7.43 -7.56 -10.73
C ASN A 89 6.81 -6.97 -12.02
N GLY A 90 6.23 -5.76 -11.91
CA GLY A 90 5.54 -5.05 -13.01
C GLY A 90 4.07 -5.47 -13.24
N MET A 91 3.51 -6.35 -12.42
CA MET A 91 2.09 -6.76 -12.52
C MET A 91 1.18 -5.81 -11.75
N ILE A 92 0.92 -4.63 -12.33
CA ILE A 92 0.22 -3.52 -11.68
C ILE A 92 -1.25 -3.75 -11.36
N LEU A 93 -1.86 -4.80 -11.90
CA LEU A 93 -3.26 -5.15 -11.65
C LEU A 93 -3.42 -6.29 -10.62
N ASP A 94 -2.33 -6.74 -10.01
CA ASP A 94 -2.39 -7.83 -9.05
C ASP A 94 -2.99 -7.41 -7.70
N VAL A 95 -3.66 -8.36 -7.08
CA VAL A 95 -4.25 -8.25 -5.74
C VAL A 95 -3.66 -9.33 -4.85
N SER A 96 -2.99 -8.95 -3.77
CA SER A 96 -2.41 -9.90 -2.82
C SER A 96 -3.48 -10.56 -1.93
N GLU A 97 -3.11 -11.62 -1.22
CA GLU A 97 -3.99 -12.28 -0.23
C GLU A 97 -4.43 -11.33 0.91
N ALA A 98 -3.64 -10.33 1.23
CA ALA A 98 -3.96 -9.31 2.23
C ALA A 98 -4.79 -8.14 1.67
N GLY A 99 -5.17 -8.19 0.38
CA GLY A 99 -5.90 -7.13 -0.31
C GLY A 99 -5.05 -5.90 -0.61
N ALA A 100 -3.74 -6.07 -0.71
CA ALA A 100 -2.89 -5.04 -1.27
C ALA A 100 -3.00 -5.05 -2.80
N VAL A 101 -2.97 -3.87 -3.42
CA VAL A 101 -3.32 -3.67 -4.83
C VAL A 101 -2.28 -2.80 -5.53
N GLY A 102 -2.13 -3.04 -6.81
CA GLY A 102 -1.46 -2.14 -7.75
C GLY A 102 0.06 -2.14 -7.65
N LEU A 103 0.67 -1.19 -8.32
CA LEU A 103 2.12 -1.03 -8.48
C LEU A 103 2.90 -1.07 -7.14
N ALA A 104 2.33 -0.47 -6.12
CA ALA A 104 2.95 -0.35 -4.79
C ALA A 104 2.42 -1.37 -3.78
N GLN A 105 1.54 -2.27 -4.17
CA GLN A 105 0.87 -3.24 -3.27
C GLN A 105 0.34 -2.57 -1.99
N ALA A 106 -0.37 -1.43 -2.17
CA ALA A 106 -0.95 -0.68 -1.06
C ALA A 106 -2.18 -1.37 -0.49
N THR A 107 -2.22 -1.56 0.83
CA THR A 107 -3.45 -1.92 1.54
C THR A 107 -4.31 -0.68 1.77
N PRO A 108 -5.65 -0.80 1.98
CA PRO A 108 -6.48 0.35 2.33
C PRO A 108 -5.97 1.14 3.54
N VAL A 109 -5.47 0.45 4.57
CA VAL A 109 -4.88 1.10 5.74
C VAL A 109 -3.64 1.92 5.36
N ALA A 110 -2.73 1.35 4.57
CA ALA A 110 -1.53 2.06 4.13
C ALA A 110 -1.88 3.27 3.25
N TYR A 111 -2.88 3.13 2.38
CA TYR A 111 -3.36 4.21 1.52
C TYR A 111 -3.89 5.39 2.33
N HIS A 112 -4.71 5.14 3.34
CA HIS A 112 -5.21 6.19 4.24
C HIS A 112 -4.12 6.81 5.14
N GLN A 113 -3.07 6.06 5.49
CA GLN A 113 -1.93 6.59 6.25
C GLN A 113 -1.19 7.73 5.53
N GLU A 114 -1.26 7.75 4.21
CA GLU A 114 -0.62 8.80 3.38
C GLU A 114 -1.59 9.91 3.00
N ASN A 115 -2.78 9.97 3.62
CA ASN A 115 -3.83 10.95 3.30
C ASN A 115 -4.16 11.00 1.80
N MET A 116 -4.04 9.87 1.12
CA MET A 116 -4.42 9.76 -0.28
C MET A 116 -5.93 9.89 -0.40
N GLU A 117 -6.38 10.76 -1.28
CA GLU A 117 -7.78 10.91 -1.65
C GLU A 117 -8.08 9.99 -2.83
N GLY A 118 -9.20 9.30 -2.78
CA GLY A 118 -9.61 8.42 -3.86
C GLY A 118 -10.63 7.38 -3.42
N LYS A 119 -11.25 6.75 -4.39
CA LYS A 119 -12.21 5.68 -4.18
C LYS A 119 -11.47 4.40 -3.77
N LEU A 120 -11.95 3.73 -2.74
CA LEU A 120 -11.41 2.43 -2.31
C LEU A 120 -12.54 1.38 -2.29
N PHE A 121 -12.23 0.21 -2.82
CA PHE A 121 -13.08 -0.96 -2.67
C PHE A 121 -12.78 -1.62 -1.32
N VAL A 122 -13.57 -1.30 -0.31
CA VAL A 122 -13.44 -1.83 1.05
C VAL A 122 -14.73 -2.53 1.45
N THR A 123 -14.67 -3.86 1.59
CA THR A 123 -15.84 -4.67 1.96
C THR A 123 -15.82 -4.99 3.45
N ARG A 124 -16.96 -5.52 3.93
CA ARG A 124 -17.09 -6.03 5.30
C ARG A 124 -16.02 -7.08 5.64
N ASP A 125 -15.67 -7.95 4.68
CA ASP A 125 -14.68 -9.00 4.90
C ASP A 125 -13.27 -8.41 5.08
N TYR A 126 -12.91 -7.34 4.34
CA TYR A 126 -11.66 -6.61 4.61
C TYR A 126 -11.61 -6.05 6.03
N LEU A 127 -12.69 -5.40 6.48
CA LEU A 127 -12.78 -4.82 7.83
C LEU A 127 -12.66 -5.89 8.94
N ILE A 128 -13.32 -7.04 8.76
CA ILE A 128 -13.22 -8.17 9.70
C ILE A 128 -11.80 -8.73 9.75
N GLY A 129 -11.18 -8.93 8.58
CA GLY A 129 -9.81 -9.44 8.47
C GLY A 129 -8.79 -8.50 9.11
N SER A 130 -8.87 -7.21 8.83
CA SER A 130 -7.97 -6.18 9.37
C SER A 130 -8.09 -6.07 10.89
N ARG A 131 -9.31 -6.07 11.42
CA ARG A 131 -9.54 -6.10 12.87
C ARG A 131 -8.93 -7.36 13.51
N ALA A 132 -9.17 -8.54 12.95
CA ALA A 132 -8.61 -9.78 13.45
C ALA A 132 -7.07 -9.79 13.36
N TYR A 133 -6.49 -9.22 12.30
CA TYR A 133 -5.04 -9.06 12.13
C TYR A 133 -4.40 -8.22 13.23
N ILE A 134 -4.97 -7.07 13.53
CA ILE A 134 -4.44 -6.20 14.58
C ILE A 134 -4.67 -6.80 15.97
N MET A 135 -5.88 -7.30 16.25
CA MET A 135 -6.25 -7.76 17.57
C MET A 135 -5.59 -9.08 18.00
N LYS A 136 -5.12 -9.92 17.07
CA LYS A 136 -4.33 -11.10 17.43
C LYS A 136 -2.90 -10.79 17.88
N LYS A 137 -2.32 -9.63 17.49
CA LYS A 137 -0.92 -9.29 17.78
C LYS A 137 -0.61 -9.26 19.29
N PRO A 138 -1.40 -8.59 20.16
CA PRO A 138 -1.17 -8.63 21.60
C PRO A 138 -1.24 -10.03 22.22
N LEU A 139 -2.08 -10.91 21.65
CA LEU A 139 -2.14 -12.32 22.08
C LEU A 139 -0.88 -13.10 21.71
N GLY A 140 -0.34 -12.86 20.49
CA GLY A 140 0.93 -13.43 20.05
C GLY A 140 2.11 -12.94 20.90
N ASP A 141 2.12 -11.66 21.28
CA ASP A 141 3.12 -11.09 22.19
C ASP A 141 3.03 -11.74 23.57
N ALA A 142 1.81 -11.89 24.11
CA ALA A 142 1.57 -12.55 25.40
C ALA A 142 2.03 -14.03 25.39
N ASP A 143 1.77 -14.77 24.29
CA ASP A 143 2.26 -16.14 24.11
C ASP A 143 3.80 -16.18 24.10
N THR A 144 4.45 -15.28 23.35
CA THR A 144 5.91 -15.19 23.27
C THR A 144 6.53 -14.89 24.63
N ILE A 145 5.99 -13.90 25.36
CA ILE A 145 6.49 -13.50 26.69
C ILE A 145 6.33 -14.63 27.71
N ALA A 146 5.15 -15.26 27.75
CA ALA A 146 4.88 -16.39 28.65
C ALA A 146 5.79 -17.59 28.35
N SER A 147 6.05 -17.88 27.07
CA SER A 147 6.93 -18.97 26.63
C SER A 147 8.34 -18.84 27.17
N MET A 148 8.89 -17.62 27.27
CA MET A 148 10.23 -17.39 27.82
C MET A 148 10.40 -17.93 29.24
N ILE A 149 9.35 -17.82 30.06
CA ILE A 149 9.36 -18.27 31.46
C ILE A 149 8.99 -19.76 31.56
N VAL A 150 8.06 -20.21 30.74
CA VAL A 150 7.68 -21.64 30.66
C VAL A 150 8.89 -22.50 30.25
N ASP A 151 9.72 -22.02 29.33
CA ASP A 151 10.91 -22.73 28.89
C ASP A 151 12.01 -22.75 29.97
N LYS A 152 12.29 -21.61 30.58
CA LYS A 152 13.27 -21.47 31.68
C LYS A 152 12.89 -20.30 32.57
N ASP A 153 12.52 -20.56 33.81
CA ASP A 153 12.17 -19.54 34.80
C ASP A 153 13.44 -19.10 35.59
N THR A 154 13.83 -17.85 35.39
CA THR A 154 14.94 -17.21 36.10
C THR A 154 14.61 -15.74 36.35
N PRO A 155 15.15 -15.12 37.44
CA PRO A 155 14.94 -13.70 37.71
C PRO A 155 15.27 -12.79 36.51
N ALA A 156 16.35 -13.04 35.80
CA ALA A 156 16.77 -12.29 34.61
C ALA A 156 15.74 -12.42 33.46
N ARG A 157 15.21 -13.62 33.21
CA ARG A 157 14.16 -13.82 32.21
C ARG A 157 12.85 -13.16 32.61
N ARG A 158 12.45 -13.21 33.89
CA ARG A 158 11.28 -12.48 34.37
C ARG A 158 11.43 -10.97 34.19
N LYS A 159 12.60 -10.39 34.50
CA LYS A 159 12.91 -8.97 34.24
C LYS A 159 12.77 -8.64 32.74
N LYS A 160 13.37 -9.45 31.86
CA LYS A 160 13.24 -9.28 30.41
C LYS A 160 11.79 -9.39 29.95
N ALA A 161 11.04 -10.38 30.44
CA ALA A 161 9.63 -10.56 30.11
C ALA A 161 8.76 -9.35 30.51
N LYS A 162 9.03 -8.72 31.67
CA LYS A 162 8.36 -7.50 32.10
C LYS A 162 8.64 -6.32 31.17
N ASN A 163 9.88 -6.15 30.71
CA ASN A 163 10.23 -5.12 29.74
C ASN A 163 9.50 -5.35 28.41
N LEU A 164 9.46 -6.58 27.90
CA LEU A 164 8.70 -6.94 26.70
C LEU A 164 7.20 -6.69 26.85
N LEU A 165 6.63 -6.95 28.04
CA LEU A 165 5.23 -6.66 28.34
C LEU A 165 4.92 -5.16 28.24
N MET A 166 5.83 -4.28 28.69
CA MET A 166 5.68 -2.83 28.55
C MET A 166 5.64 -2.42 27.07
N SER A 167 6.55 -2.98 26.26
CA SER A 167 6.55 -2.76 24.81
C SER A 167 5.27 -3.25 24.15
N ALA A 168 4.79 -4.45 24.50
CA ALA A 168 3.55 -5.00 23.98
C ALA A 168 2.31 -4.13 24.32
N LYS A 169 2.25 -3.59 25.54
CA LYS A 169 1.19 -2.64 25.95
C LYS A 169 1.19 -1.35 25.14
N LYS A 170 2.38 -0.80 24.82
CA LYS A 170 2.52 0.39 23.98
C LYS A 170 2.07 0.09 22.56
N LEU A 171 2.64 -0.95 21.94
CA LEU A 171 2.36 -1.31 20.55
C LEU A 171 0.91 -1.73 20.30
N ARG A 172 0.20 -2.25 21.33
CA ARG A 172 -1.23 -2.51 21.25
C ARG A 172 -2.03 -1.24 20.90
N ARG A 173 -1.70 -0.09 21.49
CA ARG A 173 -2.38 1.18 21.20
C ARG A 173 -2.12 1.63 19.77
N GLU A 174 -0.87 1.61 19.34
CA GLU A 174 -0.50 1.97 17.96
C GLU A 174 -1.27 1.12 16.92
N GLY A 175 -1.51 -0.17 17.20
CA GLY A 175 -2.29 -1.02 16.30
C GLY A 175 -3.79 -0.64 16.23
N ILE A 176 -4.35 -0.07 17.30
CA ILE A 176 -5.74 0.41 17.28
C ILE A 176 -5.85 1.65 16.42
N ASP A 177 -4.91 2.58 16.57
CA ASP A 177 -4.86 3.80 15.76
C ASP A 177 -4.81 3.46 14.24
N GLU A 178 -4.18 2.34 13.85
CA GLU A 178 -4.22 1.84 12.47
C GLU A 178 -5.65 1.43 12.03
N LEU A 179 -6.49 0.90 12.93
CA LEU A 179 -7.87 0.53 12.60
C LEU A 179 -8.80 1.73 12.47
N ASP A 180 -8.50 2.83 13.16
CA ASP A 180 -9.28 4.06 13.07
C ASP A 180 -9.17 4.70 11.68
N LEU A 181 -8.09 4.42 10.92
CA LEU A 181 -7.96 4.83 9.51
C LEU A 181 -9.03 4.22 8.59
N LEU A 182 -9.66 3.14 9.01
CA LEU A 182 -10.77 2.51 8.26
C LEU A 182 -12.15 3.10 8.60
N ALA A 183 -12.20 4.16 9.41
CA ALA A 183 -13.44 4.80 9.82
C ALA A 183 -14.37 5.18 8.65
N PRO A 184 -13.89 5.73 7.52
CA PRO A 184 -14.75 6.09 6.41
C PRO A 184 -15.54 4.90 5.81
N HIS A 185 -15.08 3.66 6.05
CA HIS A 185 -15.68 2.44 5.51
C HIS A 185 -16.39 1.59 6.58
N ALA A 186 -16.38 2.03 7.83
CA ALA A 186 -16.78 1.23 8.97
C ALA A 186 -18.12 1.68 9.58
N SER A 187 -18.84 0.74 10.17
CA SER A 187 -20.07 1.02 10.93
C SER A 187 -19.77 1.15 12.45
N ASP A 188 -20.72 1.73 13.21
CA ASP A 188 -20.65 1.81 14.68
C ASP A 188 -20.40 0.45 15.32
N LYS A 189 -20.99 -0.61 14.76
CA LYS A 189 -20.77 -1.99 15.22
C LYS A 189 -19.31 -2.42 15.08
N TYR A 190 -18.62 -2.00 14.04
CA TYR A 190 -17.19 -2.28 13.85
C TYR A 190 -16.36 -1.70 14.99
N PHE A 191 -16.61 -0.43 15.34
CA PHE A 191 -15.91 0.24 16.45
C PHE A 191 -16.27 -0.32 17.83
N ALA A 192 -17.54 -0.68 18.05
CA ALA A 192 -17.96 -1.35 19.27
C ALA A 192 -17.21 -2.69 19.47
N ASP A 193 -17.05 -3.45 18.37
CA ASP A 193 -16.28 -4.70 18.41
C ASP A 193 -14.78 -4.45 18.67
N ILE A 194 -14.16 -3.40 18.08
CA ILE A 194 -12.77 -3.02 18.38
C ILE A 194 -12.62 -2.71 19.86
N LYS A 195 -13.49 -1.87 20.44
CA LYS A 195 -13.44 -1.51 21.86
C LYS A 195 -13.54 -2.74 22.76
N LYS A 196 -14.44 -3.68 22.44
CA LYS A 196 -14.61 -4.95 23.19
C LYS A 196 -13.34 -5.81 23.13
N MET A 197 -12.78 -6.00 21.93
CA MET A 197 -11.56 -6.79 21.75
C MET A 197 -10.34 -6.12 22.37
N ASP A 198 -10.24 -4.80 22.32
CA ASP A 198 -9.20 -4.03 23.00
C ASP A 198 -9.26 -4.19 24.51
N ALA A 199 -10.44 -4.08 25.11
CA ALA A 199 -10.62 -4.31 26.54
C ALA A 199 -10.18 -5.73 26.94
N HIS A 200 -10.52 -6.74 26.13
CA HIS A 200 -10.06 -8.11 26.32
C HIS A 200 -8.53 -8.23 26.25
N ASN A 201 -7.90 -7.69 25.21
CA ASN A 201 -6.44 -7.70 25.07
C ASN A 201 -5.73 -6.98 26.23
N LYS A 202 -6.31 -5.90 26.73
CA LYS A 202 -5.84 -5.17 27.91
C LYS A 202 -5.87 -6.07 29.16
N ALA A 203 -6.96 -6.81 29.34
CA ALA A 203 -7.12 -7.76 30.46
C ALA A 203 -6.11 -8.91 30.35
N VAL A 204 -5.89 -9.47 29.15
CA VAL A 204 -4.88 -10.52 28.90
C VAL A 204 -3.48 -10.04 29.28
N LEU A 205 -3.06 -8.86 28.80
CA LEU A 205 -1.73 -8.32 29.13
C LEU A 205 -1.61 -7.93 30.62
N ALA A 206 -2.68 -7.50 31.27
CA ALA A 206 -2.69 -7.25 32.72
C ALA A 206 -2.55 -8.54 33.53
N ARG A 207 -3.29 -9.61 33.15
CA ARG A 207 -3.18 -10.95 33.75
C ARG A 207 -1.76 -11.52 33.60
N LEU A 208 -1.15 -11.38 32.42
CA LEU A 208 0.25 -11.77 32.21
C LEU A 208 1.19 -11.02 33.17
N GLY A 209 0.98 -9.73 33.37
CA GLY A 209 1.78 -8.94 34.32
C GLY A 209 1.74 -9.53 35.74
N LYS A 210 0.54 -9.81 36.26
CA LYS A 210 0.38 -10.46 37.56
C LYS A 210 1.08 -11.83 37.66
N LEU A 211 0.99 -12.63 36.58
CA LEU A 211 1.66 -13.94 36.53
C LEU A 211 3.20 -13.83 36.45
N LEU A 212 3.73 -12.77 35.85
CA LEU A 212 5.16 -12.50 35.85
C LEU A 212 5.68 -12.03 37.22
N ASP A 213 4.83 -11.44 38.05
CA ASP A 213 5.19 -11.01 39.40
C ASP A 213 5.21 -12.19 40.39
N SER A 214 4.15 -12.98 40.43
CA SER A 214 3.96 -13.99 41.48
C SER A 214 3.45 -15.35 40.97
N GLY A 215 3.21 -15.52 39.68
CA GLY A 215 2.66 -16.75 39.11
C GLY A 215 3.66 -17.89 39.05
N SER A 216 3.19 -19.11 39.22
CA SER A 216 3.97 -20.33 39.01
C SER A 216 4.18 -20.61 37.52
N ARG A 217 5.19 -21.43 37.21
CA ARG A 217 5.45 -21.91 35.83
C ARG A 217 4.26 -22.67 35.24
N ALA A 218 3.52 -23.43 36.07
CA ALA A 218 2.31 -24.13 35.66
C ALA A 218 1.19 -23.17 35.24
N GLN A 219 0.96 -22.11 36.04
CA GLN A 219 -0.02 -21.06 35.69
C GLN A 219 0.34 -20.31 34.42
N LEU A 220 1.62 -19.99 34.19
CA LEU A 220 2.09 -19.38 32.93
C LEU A 220 1.91 -20.32 31.73
N ARG A 221 2.10 -21.64 31.92
CA ARG A 221 1.83 -22.63 30.86
C ARG A 221 0.34 -22.70 30.51
N ALA A 222 -0.54 -22.72 31.49
CA ALA A 222 -1.98 -22.69 31.26
C ALA A 222 -2.41 -21.41 30.53
N PHE A 223 -1.95 -20.25 31.00
CA PHE A 223 -2.18 -18.95 30.36
C PHE A 223 -1.70 -18.93 28.90
N ARG A 224 -0.48 -19.42 28.64
CA ARG A 224 0.08 -19.51 27.29
C ARG A 224 -0.80 -20.35 26.36
N ASN A 225 -1.28 -21.50 26.83
CA ASN A 225 -2.09 -22.40 26.01
C ASN A 225 -3.44 -21.76 25.66
N GLU A 226 -4.09 -21.07 26.61
CA GLU A 226 -5.32 -20.30 26.40
C GLU A 226 -5.11 -19.20 25.36
N THR A 227 -4.11 -18.35 25.55
CA THR A 227 -3.80 -17.23 24.66
C THR A 227 -3.45 -17.70 23.25
N ARG A 228 -2.74 -18.83 23.12
CA ARG A 228 -2.40 -19.44 21.83
C ARG A 228 -3.63 -19.95 21.07
N LYS A 229 -4.62 -20.48 21.78
CA LYS A 229 -5.90 -20.91 21.21
C LYS A 229 -6.65 -19.71 20.60
N GLU A 230 -6.75 -18.63 21.36
CA GLU A 230 -7.41 -17.40 20.90
C GLU A 230 -6.66 -16.76 19.72
N TYR A 231 -5.34 -16.70 19.78
CA TYR A 231 -4.51 -16.23 18.67
C TYR A 231 -4.78 -16.99 17.37
N ARG A 232 -4.87 -18.32 17.45
CA ARG A 232 -5.15 -19.18 16.29
C ARG A 232 -6.52 -18.92 15.71
N ALA A 233 -7.54 -18.78 16.55
CA ALA A 233 -8.90 -18.45 16.10
C ALA A 233 -8.97 -17.10 15.35
N LEU A 234 -8.28 -16.06 15.88
CA LEU A 234 -8.22 -14.77 15.20
C LEU A 234 -7.39 -14.84 13.90
N LYS A 235 -6.32 -15.63 13.87
CA LYS A 235 -5.54 -15.87 12.66
C LYS A 235 -6.37 -16.52 11.56
N GLU A 236 -7.13 -17.54 11.88
CA GLU A 236 -8.03 -18.21 10.94
C GLU A 236 -9.11 -17.25 10.44
N LYS A 237 -9.75 -16.50 11.33
CA LYS A 237 -10.73 -15.48 10.96
C LYS A 237 -10.16 -14.43 10.01
N GLN A 238 -8.93 -13.94 10.30
CA GLN A 238 -8.23 -13.01 9.43
C GLN A 238 -8.05 -13.60 8.01
N LEU A 239 -7.45 -14.79 7.92
CA LEU A 239 -7.13 -15.41 6.63
C LEU A 239 -8.40 -15.68 5.81
N THR A 240 -9.44 -16.25 6.44
CA THR A 240 -10.71 -16.52 5.77
C THR A 240 -11.36 -15.25 5.23
N SER A 241 -11.37 -14.17 6.02
CA SER A 241 -11.97 -12.91 5.60
C SER A 241 -11.17 -12.23 4.49
N TRP A 242 -9.84 -12.24 4.56
CA TRP A 242 -9.01 -11.65 3.51
C TRP A 242 -9.09 -12.41 2.19
N VAL A 243 -9.14 -13.75 2.22
CA VAL A 243 -9.36 -14.56 1.01
C VAL A 243 -10.70 -14.25 0.35
N ARG A 244 -11.77 -14.03 1.13
CA ARG A 244 -13.07 -13.62 0.57
C ARG A 244 -12.97 -12.24 -0.06
N TYR A 245 -12.42 -11.27 0.66
CA TYR A 245 -12.21 -9.93 0.13
C TYR A 245 -11.39 -9.93 -1.18
N GLN A 246 -10.28 -10.66 -1.21
CA GLN A 246 -9.47 -10.79 -2.43
C GLN A 246 -10.28 -11.34 -3.61
N LYS A 247 -11.08 -12.38 -3.38
CA LYS A 247 -11.94 -12.96 -4.42
C LYS A 247 -13.00 -11.97 -4.92
N GLU A 248 -13.64 -11.24 -4.01
CA GLU A 248 -14.62 -10.20 -4.35
C GLU A 248 -13.98 -9.10 -5.22
N LEU A 249 -12.84 -8.57 -4.79
CA LEU A 249 -12.15 -7.52 -5.52
C LEU A 249 -11.65 -7.99 -6.90
N ILE A 250 -11.13 -9.22 -7.01
CA ILE A 250 -10.69 -9.81 -8.28
C ILE A 250 -11.89 -9.99 -9.23
N ALA A 251 -13.01 -10.50 -8.73
CA ALA A 251 -14.20 -10.71 -9.54
C ALA A 251 -14.75 -9.38 -10.07
N GLU A 252 -14.82 -8.35 -9.22
CA GLU A 252 -15.29 -7.03 -9.63
C GLU A 252 -14.34 -6.39 -10.66
N ARG A 253 -13.03 -6.44 -10.41
CA ARG A 253 -12.01 -6.00 -11.36
C ARG A 253 -12.17 -6.65 -12.73
N ASP A 254 -12.24 -7.98 -12.77
CA ASP A 254 -12.28 -8.72 -14.02
C ASP A 254 -13.59 -8.46 -14.77
N THR A 255 -14.73 -8.38 -14.07
CA THR A 255 -16.03 -8.02 -14.65
C THR A 255 -16.01 -6.62 -15.29
N MET A 256 -15.44 -5.63 -14.59
CA MET A 256 -15.35 -4.27 -15.12
C MET A 256 -14.44 -4.18 -16.34
N LEU A 257 -13.33 -4.92 -16.35
CA LEU A 257 -12.43 -4.96 -17.52
C LEU A 257 -13.12 -5.58 -18.72
N GLU A 258 -13.82 -6.69 -18.56
CA GLU A 258 -14.57 -7.35 -19.64
C GLU A 258 -15.67 -6.46 -20.20
N GLN A 259 -16.42 -5.78 -19.34
CA GLN A 259 -17.48 -4.86 -19.76
C GLN A 259 -16.95 -3.63 -20.50
N HIS A 260 -15.86 -3.05 -20.03
CA HIS A 260 -15.32 -1.81 -20.62
C HIS A 260 -14.57 -2.07 -21.94
N PHE A 261 -13.72 -3.10 -21.96
CA PHE A 261 -12.85 -3.37 -23.13
C PHE A 261 -13.47 -4.34 -24.15
N GLY A 262 -14.60 -4.99 -23.81
CA GLY A 262 -15.25 -5.98 -24.69
C GLY A 262 -14.39 -7.23 -24.95
N MET A 263 -13.44 -7.53 -24.07
CA MET A 263 -12.47 -8.63 -24.19
C MET A 263 -12.33 -9.37 -22.87
N ASP A 264 -11.88 -10.63 -22.90
CA ASP A 264 -11.54 -11.40 -21.70
C ASP A 264 -10.53 -10.64 -20.82
N ALA A 265 -10.82 -10.59 -19.53
CA ALA A 265 -9.99 -9.84 -18.57
C ALA A 265 -8.50 -10.27 -18.57
N LYS A 266 -8.19 -11.53 -18.87
CA LYS A 266 -6.80 -12.02 -18.98
C LYS A 266 -6.09 -11.40 -20.18
N ILE A 267 -6.82 -11.22 -21.30
CA ILE A 267 -6.29 -10.57 -22.49
C ILE A 267 -6.02 -9.09 -22.18
N VAL A 268 -7.00 -8.38 -21.61
CA VAL A 268 -6.84 -6.97 -21.21
C VAL A 268 -5.64 -6.79 -20.28
N LYS A 269 -5.56 -7.59 -19.22
CA LYS A 269 -4.42 -7.55 -18.27
C LYS A 269 -3.08 -7.85 -18.93
N ARG A 270 -3.10 -8.54 -20.06
CA ARG A 270 -1.89 -8.88 -20.81
C ARG A 270 -1.46 -7.82 -21.79
N THR A 271 -2.37 -7.16 -22.47
CA THR A 271 -2.10 -6.29 -23.63
C THR A 271 -2.30 -4.82 -23.35
N MET A 272 -3.12 -4.46 -22.36
CA MET A 272 -3.57 -3.10 -22.05
C MET A 272 -3.49 -2.83 -20.53
N ALA A 273 -2.44 -3.32 -19.87
CA ALA A 273 -2.35 -3.29 -18.41
C ALA A 273 -2.35 -1.86 -17.85
N TYR A 274 -1.72 -0.92 -18.52
CA TYR A 274 -1.63 0.47 -18.07
C TYR A 274 -2.99 1.17 -18.22
N GLU A 275 -3.62 1.09 -19.38
CA GLU A 275 -4.94 1.67 -19.63
C GLU A 275 -5.99 1.06 -18.69
N ALA A 276 -5.93 -0.25 -18.50
CA ALA A 276 -6.78 -0.96 -17.56
C ALA A 276 -6.56 -0.49 -16.11
N SER A 277 -5.33 -0.18 -15.73
CA SER A 277 -5.02 0.32 -14.40
C SER A 277 -5.62 1.70 -14.15
N GLU A 278 -5.51 2.62 -15.10
CA GLU A 278 -6.07 3.96 -14.97
C GLU A 278 -7.62 3.90 -14.96
N TYR A 279 -8.23 3.08 -15.83
CA TYR A 279 -9.67 2.87 -15.83
C TYR A 279 -10.19 2.32 -14.48
N LEU A 280 -9.55 1.29 -13.94
CA LEU A 280 -9.94 0.71 -12.65
C LEU A 280 -9.68 1.68 -11.49
N GLY A 281 -8.63 2.49 -11.58
CA GLY A 281 -8.34 3.54 -10.61
C GLY A 281 -9.49 4.54 -10.51
N GLU A 282 -10.01 4.99 -11.63
CA GLU A 282 -11.12 5.95 -11.68
C GLU A 282 -12.47 5.33 -11.22
N HIS A 283 -12.73 4.09 -11.60
CA HIS A 283 -14.07 3.52 -11.51
C HIS A 283 -14.27 2.53 -10.36
N LEU A 284 -13.25 1.83 -9.92
CA LEU A 284 -13.33 0.80 -8.87
C LEU A 284 -12.55 1.16 -7.60
N ASP A 285 -11.23 1.31 -7.74
CA ASP A 285 -10.33 1.46 -6.60
C ASP A 285 -9.05 2.19 -7.05
N ASP A 286 -8.80 3.36 -6.50
CA ASP A 286 -7.70 4.24 -6.88
C ASP A 286 -6.31 3.58 -6.74
N ARG A 287 -6.20 2.54 -5.93
CA ARG A 287 -4.98 1.75 -5.79
C ARG A 287 -4.61 0.94 -7.05
N PHE A 288 -5.53 0.77 -8.01
CA PHE A 288 -5.18 0.22 -9.31
C PHE A 288 -4.47 1.23 -10.20
N SER A 289 -4.76 2.54 -10.10
CA SER A 289 -4.10 3.56 -10.92
C SER A 289 -2.59 3.57 -10.70
N ALA A 290 -1.83 3.38 -11.79
CA ALA A 290 -0.38 3.44 -11.75
C ALA A 290 0.11 4.82 -11.29
N LYS A 291 -0.57 5.92 -11.70
CA LYS A 291 -0.25 7.30 -11.31
C LYS A 291 -0.48 7.53 -9.83
N SER A 292 -1.64 7.12 -9.30
CA SER A 292 -1.94 7.23 -7.87
C SER A 292 -0.95 6.41 -7.03
N MET A 293 -0.63 5.18 -7.48
CA MET A 293 0.31 4.33 -6.78
C MET A 293 1.76 4.82 -6.84
N ALA A 294 2.17 5.48 -7.90
CA ALA A 294 3.48 6.11 -7.94
C ALA A 294 3.59 7.26 -6.91
N ARG A 295 2.55 8.11 -6.80
CA ARG A 295 2.49 9.17 -5.76
C ARG A 295 2.47 8.58 -4.35
N PHE A 296 1.63 7.58 -4.12
CA PHE A 296 1.60 6.84 -2.86
C PHE A 296 2.99 6.29 -2.51
N LEU A 297 3.67 5.65 -3.46
CA LEU A 297 4.99 5.05 -3.26
C LEU A 297 6.00 6.08 -2.78
N VAL A 298 6.04 7.27 -3.41
CA VAL A 298 6.92 8.38 -3.02
C VAL A 298 6.64 8.83 -1.59
N GLN A 299 5.38 9.15 -1.26
CA GLN A 299 4.99 9.65 0.06
C GLN A 299 5.24 8.59 1.14
N HIS A 300 4.86 7.36 0.87
CA HIS A 300 5.00 6.27 1.82
C HIS A 300 6.47 5.96 2.14
N LEU A 301 7.34 5.93 1.12
CA LEU A 301 8.76 5.69 1.32
C LEU A 301 9.47 6.85 2.01
N ASP A 302 9.12 8.10 1.72
CA ASP A 302 9.67 9.25 2.44
C ASP A 302 9.34 9.15 3.94
N ARG A 303 8.08 8.88 4.28
CA ARG A 303 7.67 8.65 5.67
C ARG A 303 8.39 7.46 6.31
N LYS A 304 8.54 6.33 5.59
CA LYS A 304 9.26 5.15 6.11
C LYS A 304 10.75 5.42 6.30
N ALA A 305 11.38 6.21 5.41
CA ALA A 305 12.77 6.64 5.58
C ALA A 305 12.93 7.54 6.81
N GLY A 306 12.01 8.46 7.03
CA GLY A 306 11.95 9.26 8.26
C GLY A 306 11.85 8.38 9.52
N GLU A 307 10.98 7.38 9.51
CA GLU A 307 10.87 6.42 10.61
C GLU A 307 12.15 5.58 10.80
N ALA A 308 12.76 5.10 9.71
CA ALA A 308 13.99 4.32 9.75
C ALA A 308 15.16 5.10 10.37
N ARG A 309 15.30 6.40 10.10
CA ARG A 309 16.33 7.25 10.68
C ARG A 309 16.28 7.35 12.20
N THR A 310 15.15 7.07 12.82
CA THR A 310 15.02 7.09 14.29
C THR A 310 15.77 5.96 14.99
N PHE A 311 16.15 4.89 14.28
CA PHE A 311 16.85 3.73 14.86
C PHE A 311 17.99 3.16 14.01
N ALA A 312 18.17 3.63 12.78
CA ALA A 312 19.30 3.27 11.94
C ALA A 312 20.57 4.03 12.37
N ARG A 313 21.74 3.42 12.17
CA ARG A 313 23.05 3.97 12.56
C ARG A 313 23.73 4.73 11.43
N ASN A 314 23.34 4.49 10.20
CA ASN A 314 23.92 5.08 8.99
C ASN A 314 22.94 4.97 7.82
N GLU A 315 23.18 5.70 6.71
CA GLU A 315 22.30 5.75 5.55
C GLU A 315 22.07 4.38 4.88
N ARG A 316 23.04 3.48 4.91
CA ARG A 316 22.86 2.12 4.39
C ARG A 316 21.85 1.32 5.22
N GLU A 317 21.88 1.50 6.53
CA GLU A 317 20.89 0.92 7.42
C GLU A 317 19.52 1.61 7.24
N VAL A 318 19.46 2.92 7.01
CA VAL A 318 18.20 3.63 6.70
C VAL A 318 17.53 2.98 5.51
N GLU A 319 18.24 2.74 4.42
CA GLU A 319 17.68 2.10 3.23
C GLU A 319 17.12 0.69 3.51
N ALA A 320 17.91 -0.14 4.20
CA ALA A 320 17.49 -1.49 4.55
C ALA A 320 16.25 -1.49 5.47
N TRP A 321 16.22 -0.59 6.46
CA TRP A 321 15.09 -0.46 7.37
C TRP A 321 13.87 0.17 6.68
N THR A 322 14.05 1.10 5.75
CA THR A 322 12.96 1.64 4.92
C THR A 322 12.27 0.51 4.15
N ALA A 323 13.06 -0.34 3.51
CA ALA A 323 12.54 -1.52 2.82
C ALA A 323 11.82 -2.49 3.78
N ALA A 324 12.36 -2.71 4.99
CA ALA A 324 11.73 -3.53 6.00
C ALA A 324 10.40 -2.94 6.50
N LEU A 325 10.37 -1.63 6.76
CA LEU A 325 9.18 -0.90 7.19
C LEU A 325 8.09 -0.90 6.11
N TYR A 326 8.50 -0.85 4.85
CA TYR A 326 7.59 -0.94 3.73
C TYR A 326 6.90 -2.32 3.67
N ASN A 327 7.68 -3.39 3.57
CA ASN A 327 7.16 -4.75 3.42
C ASN A 327 6.51 -5.29 4.71
N GLY A 328 7.18 -5.11 5.87
CA GLY A 328 6.72 -5.66 7.15
C GLY A 328 5.69 -4.80 7.88
N GLY A 329 5.56 -3.53 7.49
CA GLY A 329 4.79 -2.51 8.19
C GLY A 329 5.44 -2.04 9.50
N SER A 330 5.24 -0.77 9.86
CA SER A 330 5.85 -0.14 11.04
C SER A 330 5.61 -0.90 12.33
N HIS A 331 4.39 -1.38 12.55
CA HIS A 331 4.03 -2.11 13.76
C HIS A 331 4.82 -3.43 13.91
N ASN A 332 4.97 -4.22 12.85
CA ASN A 332 5.71 -5.48 12.90
C ASN A 332 7.23 -5.23 13.08
N VAL A 333 7.78 -4.21 12.40
CA VAL A 333 9.19 -3.85 12.57
C VAL A 333 9.46 -3.38 14.01
N LYS A 334 8.60 -2.56 14.60
CA LYS A 334 8.71 -2.16 16.02
C LYS A 334 8.64 -3.35 16.97
N ARG A 335 7.76 -4.32 16.71
CA ARG A 335 7.70 -5.57 17.49
C ARG A 335 8.98 -6.40 17.38
N MET A 336 9.57 -6.45 16.19
CA MET A 336 10.84 -7.10 15.93
C MET A 336 12.00 -6.42 16.68
N LEU A 337 12.10 -5.09 16.58
CA LEU A 337 13.11 -4.30 17.30
C LEU A 337 12.96 -4.44 18.83
N ALA A 338 11.73 -4.52 19.33
CA ALA A 338 11.45 -4.79 20.74
C ALA A 338 11.76 -6.24 21.17
N GLY A 339 12.04 -7.16 20.23
CA GLY A 339 12.29 -8.58 20.51
C GLY A 339 11.02 -9.39 20.84
N LEU A 340 9.85 -8.88 20.49
CA LEU A 340 8.55 -9.58 20.67
C LEU A 340 8.31 -10.64 19.59
N ILE A 341 8.85 -10.43 18.40
CA ILE A 341 8.82 -11.39 17.31
C ILE A 341 10.23 -11.60 16.75
N ARG A 342 10.44 -12.74 16.12
CA ARG A 342 11.64 -12.96 15.28
C ARG A 342 11.49 -12.21 13.98
N THR A 343 12.59 -12.00 13.29
CA THR A 343 12.60 -11.42 11.93
C THR A 343 11.68 -12.24 11.04
N LEU A 344 10.84 -11.57 10.27
CA LEU A 344 9.99 -12.20 9.27
C LEU A 344 10.87 -12.59 8.07
N PRO A 345 10.89 -13.88 7.62
CA PRO A 345 11.76 -14.31 6.52
C PRO A 345 11.56 -13.51 5.23
N GLU A 346 10.31 -13.11 4.95
CA GLU A 346 9.98 -12.26 3.81
C GLU A 346 10.60 -10.88 3.92
N THR A 347 10.51 -10.26 5.10
CA THR A 347 11.13 -8.95 5.38
C THR A 347 12.65 -9.02 5.24
N GLU A 348 13.29 -10.09 5.72
CA GLU A 348 14.75 -10.28 5.53
C GLU A 348 15.14 -10.41 4.06
N LYS A 349 14.37 -11.17 3.26
CA LYS A 349 14.59 -11.26 1.81
C LYS A 349 14.43 -9.89 1.16
N TYR A 350 13.42 -9.14 1.58
CA TYR A 350 13.12 -7.81 1.05
C TYR A 350 14.25 -6.81 1.34
N MET A 351 14.76 -6.79 2.58
CA MET A 351 15.92 -5.98 2.99
C MET A 351 17.19 -6.26 2.16
N LYS A 352 17.32 -7.45 1.57
CA LYS A 352 18.42 -7.82 0.69
C LYS A 352 18.13 -7.52 -0.78
N LYS A 353 16.90 -7.85 -1.25
CA LYS A 353 16.49 -7.71 -2.66
C LYS A 353 16.46 -6.24 -3.09
N VAL A 354 15.82 -5.38 -2.32
CA VAL A 354 15.64 -3.96 -2.70
C VAL A 354 16.96 -3.22 -2.86
N PRO A 355 17.91 -3.24 -1.89
CA PRO A 355 19.20 -2.58 -2.08
C PRO A 355 20.04 -3.20 -3.22
N ALA A 356 19.91 -4.50 -3.48
CA ALA A 356 20.59 -5.13 -4.61
C ALA A 356 20.07 -4.65 -5.96
N THR A 357 18.75 -4.62 -6.13
CA THR A 357 18.09 -4.10 -7.33
C THR A 357 18.41 -2.62 -7.54
N ARG A 358 18.33 -1.81 -6.49
CA ARG A 358 18.69 -0.40 -6.55
C ARG A 358 20.12 -0.19 -7.06
N ARG A 359 21.13 -0.87 -6.50
CA ARG A 359 22.51 -0.77 -6.96
C ARG A 359 22.68 -1.14 -8.43
N ARG A 360 21.94 -2.14 -8.91
CA ARG A 360 21.90 -2.50 -10.34
C ARG A 360 21.40 -1.31 -11.19
N LEU A 361 20.30 -0.69 -10.80
CA LEU A 361 19.72 0.47 -11.47
C LEU A 361 20.64 1.71 -11.39
N ASP A 362 21.27 1.96 -10.24
CA ASP A 362 22.23 3.04 -10.06
C ASP A 362 23.45 2.87 -11.00
N SER A 363 23.91 1.64 -11.22
CA SER A 363 25.03 1.37 -12.15
C SER A 363 24.67 1.63 -13.61
N VAL A 364 23.42 1.40 -14.01
CA VAL A 364 22.92 1.75 -15.36
C VAL A 364 22.98 3.26 -15.59
N ILE A 365 22.47 4.05 -14.63
CA ILE A 365 22.52 5.51 -14.70
C ILE A 365 23.96 6.03 -14.73
N ALA A 366 24.86 5.45 -13.92
CA ALA A 366 26.27 5.83 -13.89
C ALA A 366 26.97 5.54 -15.21
N GLY A 367 26.67 4.41 -15.86
CA GLY A 367 27.20 4.05 -17.18
C GLY A 367 26.80 5.05 -18.28
N GLU A 368 25.54 5.48 -18.29
CA GLU A 368 25.05 6.50 -19.23
C GLU A 368 25.72 7.87 -19.00
N ASN A 369 26.02 8.24 -17.76
CA ASN A 369 26.75 9.47 -17.43
C ASN A 369 28.25 9.39 -17.83
N GLY A 370 28.86 8.21 -17.72
CA GLY A 370 30.27 7.97 -18.07
C GLY A 370 30.57 8.07 -19.58
N VAL A 371 29.60 7.68 -20.41
CA VAL A 371 29.71 7.80 -21.88
C VAL A 371 29.74 9.26 -22.35
N ARG A 372 29.18 10.19 -21.57
CA ARG A 372 29.23 11.65 -21.90
C ARG A 372 30.57 12.31 -21.62
N THR A 373 31.40 11.76 -20.73
CA THR A 373 32.73 12.33 -20.42
C THR A 373 33.82 11.87 -21.36
N LEU A 374 33.57 10.90 -22.22
CA LEU A 374 34.52 10.35 -23.19
C LEU A 374 34.22 10.74 -24.65
N ARG A 375 33.27 11.64 -24.90
CA ARG A 375 32.97 12.27 -26.19
C ARG A 375 32.99 13.79 -26.09
#